data_05a73547004d3b32a6bebe8b63a40920
#
_entry.id   05a73547004d3b32a6bebe8b63a40920
#
_cell.length_a   1.000
_cell.length_b   1.000
_cell.length_c   1.000
_cell.angle_alpha   90.00
_cell.angle_beta   90.00
_cell.angle_gamma   90.00
#
_symmetry.space_group_name_H-M   'P 1'
#
loop_
_entity.id
_entity.type
_entity.pdbx_description
1 polymer ?
#
loop_
_entity_poly.entity_id
_entity_poly.type
_entity_poly.pdbx_seq_one_letter_code
_entity_poly.pdbx_strand_id
1 'polypeptide(L)' 'MNSNDVMPGPELYQKVRGGFIARGTSLAAWCREHGHNPTNARSALVGAWNGPKGRELRQRLAVDSGVIRLSRSVVSA' A
#
# COMPACT_ATOMS: atom_id res chain seq x y z
N MET A 1 -14.67 -8.64 -11.57
CA MET A 1 -14.08 -7.70 -10.65
C MET A 1 -12.72 -8.15 -10.17
N ASN A 2 -11.79 -7.27 -10.12
CA ASN A 2 -10.45 -7.61 -9.70
C ASN A 2 -10.31 -7.53 -8.18
N SER A 3 -10.07 -8.66 -7.55
CA SER A 3 -9.97 -8.72 -6.10
C SER A 3 -8.69 -8.07 -5.57
N ASN A 4 -7.75 -7.75 -6.44
CA ASN A 4 -6.51 -7.11 -6.00
C ASN A 4 -6.59 -5.60 -5.94
N ASP A 5 -7.67 -5.03 -6.47
CA ASP A 5 -7.83 -3.59 -6.39
C ASP A 5 -8.18 -3.19 -4.98
N VAL A 6 -7.59 -2.08 -4.55
CA VAL A 6 -7.87 -1.56 -3.21
C VAL A 6 -8.56 -0.21 -3.34
N MET A 7 -9.48 0.02 -2.44
CA MET A 7 -10.22 1.27 -2.40
C MET A 7 -9.40 2.32 -1.67
N PRO A 8 -9.10 3.44 -2.31
CA PRO A 8 -8.39 4.51 -1.62
C PRO A 8 -9.28 5.16 -0.56
N GLY A 9 -8.65 5.72 0.45
CA GLY A 9 -9.38 6.43 1.48
C GLY A 9 -8.63 6.41 2.80
N PRO A 10 -9.15 7.11 3.80
CA PRO A 10 -8.51 7.13 5.11
C PRO A 10 -8.39 5.75 5.74
N GLU A 11 -9.36 4.89 5.47
CA GLU A 11 -9.35 3.54 6.01
C GLU A 11 -8.17 2.75 5.49
N LEU A 12 -7.92 2.83 4.20
CA LEU A 12 -6.77 2.13 3.62
C LEU A 12 -5.48 2.66 4.19
N TYR A 13 -5.38 3.98 4.35
CA TYR A 13 -4.20 4.60 4.91
C TYR A 13 -3.91 4.05 6.30
N GLN A 14 -4.95 3.95 7.14
CA GLN A 14 -4.77 3.41 8.49
C GLN A 14 -4.36 1.95 8.47
N LYS A 15 -4.96 1.17 7.60
CA LYS A 15 -4.63 -0.25 7.50
C LYS A 15 -3.19 -0.47 7.05
N VAL A 16 -2.74 0.32 6.08
CA VAL A 16 -1.37 0.21 5.59
C VAL A 16 -0.38 0.60 6.69
N ARG A 17 -0.66 1.68 7.39
CA ARG A 17 0.20 2.09 8.50
C ARG A 17 0.28 1.00 9.56
N GLY A 18 -0.87 0.46 9.95
CA GLY A 18 -0.90 -0.60 10.94
C GLY A 18 -0.17 -1.83 10.49
N GLY A 19 -0.28 -2.17 9.21
CA GLY A 19 0.41 -3.32 8.66
C GLY A 19 1.91 -3.19 8.74
N PHE A 20 2.45 -2.02 8.43
CA PHE A 20 3.88 -1.80 8.55
C PHE A 20 4.34 -1.84 9.99
N ILE A 21 3.57 -1.24 10.89
CA ILE A 21 3.93 -1.27 12.31
C ILE A 21 3.96 -2.70 12.81
N ALA A 22 3.00 -3.51 12.41
CA ALA A 22 2.96 -4.91 12.81
C ALA A 22 4.18 -5.69 12.32
N ARG A 23 4.80 -5.22 11.26
CA ARG A 23 5.99 -5.85 10.69
C ARG A 23 7.29 -5.28 11.25
N GLY A 24 7.20 -4.40 12.23
CA GLY A 24 8.38 -3.82 12.87
C GLY A 24 8.98 -2.66 12.11
N THR A 25 8.23 -2.02 11.23
CA THR A 25 8.71 -0.88 10.48
C THR A 25 7.64 0.22 10.48
N SER A 26 7.68 1.12 9.53
CA SER A 26 6.70 2.18 9.41
C SER A 26 6.56 2.57 7.95
N LEU A 27 5.46 3.26 7.65
CA LEU A 27 5.26 3.77 6.30
C LEU A 27 6.38 4.71 5.89
N ALA A 28 6.82 5.57 6.79
CA ALA A 28 7.90 6.50 6.49
C ALA A 28 9.21 5.76 6.20
N ALA A 29 9.49 4.72 6.98
CA ALA A 29 10.70 3.93 6.76
C ALA A 29 10.66 3.22 5.41
N TRP A 30 9.51 2.66 5.07
CA TRP A 30 9.33 2.00 3.77
C TRP A 30 9.59 2.98 2.64
N CYS A 31 9.04 4.19 2.78
CA CYS A 31 9.21 5.21 1.74
C CYS A 31 10.68 5.59 1.56
N ARG A 32 11.39 5.73 2.67
CA ARG A 32 12.82 6.04 2.61
C ARG A 32 13.60 4.95 1.91
N GLU A 33 13.28 3.70 2.22
CA GLU A 33 13.98 2.56 1.66
C GLU A 33 13.74 2.41 0.16
N HIS A 34 12.57 2.83 -0.30
CA HIS A 34 12.20 2.65 -1.69
C HIS A 34 12.25 3.94 -2.50
N GLY A 35 12.76 5.01 -1.91
CA GLY A 35 12.92 6.27 -2.64
C GLY A 35 11.63 7.01 -2.91
N HIS A 36 10.63 6.82 -2.06
CA HIS A 36 9.35 7.51 -2.21
C HIS A 36 9.18 8.58 -1.16
N ASN A 37 8.42 9.62 -1.50
CA ASN A 37 8.09 10.68 -0.58
C ASN A 37 6.90 10.25 0.27
N PRO A 38 6.98 10.34 1.62
CA PRO A 38 5.86 9.92 2.47
C PRO A 38 4.58 10.68 2.19
N THR A 39 4.67 11.95 1.83
CA THR A 39 3.48 12.73 1.50
C THR A 39 2.79 12.17 0.25
N ASN A 40 3.58 11.78 -0.75
CA ASN A 40 3.03 11.18 -1.94
C ASN A 40 2.40 9.83 -1.64
N ALA A 41 3.03 9.05 -0.78
CA ALA A 41 2.48 7.75 -0.39
C ALA A 41 1.13 7.93 0.29
N ARG A 42 1.02 8.90 1.19
CA ARG A 42 -0.24 9.18 1.84
C ARG A 42 -1.30 9.61 0.83
N SER A 43 -0.92 10.49 -0.09
CA SER A 43 -1.84 10.96 -1.12
C SER A 43 -2.35 9.82 -1.98
N ALA A 44 -1.48 8.87 -2.32
CA ALA A 44 -1.89 7.71 -3.09
C ALA A 44 -2.88 6.85 -2.31
N LEU A 45 -2.62 6.67 -1.01
CA LEU A 45 -3.46 5.81 -0.18
C LEU A 45 -4.83 6.40 0.06
N VAL A 46 -4.91 7.72 0.28
CA VAL A 46 -6.21 8.34 0.54
C VAL A 46 -6.97 8.68 -0.73
N GLY A 47 -6.34 8.56 -1.89
CA GLY A 47 -7.02 8.79 -3.15
C GLY A 47 -6.82 10.15 -3.75
N ALA A 48 -6.05 11.02 -3.10
CA ALA A 48 -5.78 12.35 -3.64
C ALA A 48 -4.88 12.28 -4.87
N TRP A 49 -4.01 11.29 -4.93
CA TRP A 49 -3.14 11.06 -6.08
C TRP A 49 -3.61 9.77 -6.74
N ASN A 50 -4.42 9.91 -7.77
CA ASN A 50 -5.10 8.77 -8.37
C ASN A 50 -4.72 8.56 -9.84
N GLY A 51 -3.65 9.15 -10.31
CA GLY A 51 -3.12 8.86 -11.64
C GLY A 51 -2.46 7.48 -11.66
N PRO A 52 -1.93 7.09 -12.82
CA PRO A 52 -1.34 5.74 -12.94
C PRO A 52 -0.25 5.46 -11.91
N LYS A 53 0.62 6.42 -11.66
CA LYS A 53 1.70 6.20 -10.70
C LYS A 53 1.18 6.16 -9.27
N GLY A 54 0.18 6.98 -8.96
CA GLY A 54 -0.41 6.95 -7.63
C GLY A 54 -1.11 5.63 -7.35
N ARG A 55 -1.81 5.12 -8.35
CA ARG A 55 -2.49 3.83 -8.21
C ARG A 55 -1.50 2.69 -8.07
N GLU A 56 -0.42 2.74 -8.81
CA GLU A 56 0.62 1.72 -8.71
C GLU A 56 1.26 1.74 -7.32
N LEU A 57 1.58 2.92 -6.82
CA LEU A 57 2.16 3.04 -5.49
C LEU A 57 1.19 2.52 -4.42
N ARG A 58 -0.08 2.86 -4.55
CA ARG A 58 -1.10 2.40 -3.61
C ARG A 58 -1.15 0.87 -3.58
N GLN A 59 -1.14 0.25 -4.74
CA GLN A 59 -1.18 -1.20 -4.82
C GLN A 59 0.04 -1.82 -4.16
N ARG A 60 1.20 -1.26 -4.42
CA ARG A 60 2.43 -1.76 -3.85
C ARG A 60 2.46 -1.64 -2.34
N LEU A 61 1.99 -0.50 -1.84
CA LEU A 61 1.92 -0.30 -0.39
C LEU A 61 0.96 -1.28 0.25
N ALA A 62 -0.16 -1.54 -0.39
CA ALA A 62 -1.12 -2.50 0.15
C ALA A 62 -0.54 -3.90 0.21
N VAL A 63 0.21 -4.29 -0.79
CA VAL A 63 0.85 -5.61 -0.80
C VAL A 63 1.94 -5.68 0.26
N ASP A 64 2.83 -4.69 0.28
CA ASP A 64 3.99 -4.74 1.16
C ASP A 64 3.62 -4.62 2.63
N SER A 65 2.52 -3.93 2.93
CA SER A 65 2.05 -3.82 4.31
C SER A 65 1.25 -5.04 4.75
N GLY A 66 0.88 -5.90 3.81
CA GLY A 66 0.11 -7.09 4.13
C GLY A 66 -1.39 -6.89 4.13
N VAL A 67 -1.87 -5.71 3.71
CA VAL A 67 -3.31 -5.46 3.66
C VAL A 67 -3.97 -6.38 2.64
N ILE A 68 -3.30 -6.59 1.50
CA ILE A 68 -3.79 -7.55 0.52
C ILE A 68 -2.71 -8.56 0.22
N ARG A 69 -3.12 -9.70 -0.30
CA ARG A 69 -2.21 -10.75 -0.71
C ARG A 69 -2.32 -10.96 -2.21
N LEU A 70 -1.20 -11.28 -2.81
CA LEU A 70 -1.21 -11.68 -4.20
C LEU A 70 -1.68 -13.12 -4.27
N SER A 71 -2.78 -13.33 -4.96
CA SER A 71 -3.41 -14.63 -4.95
C SER A 71 -2.54 -15.73 -5.51
N ARG A 72 -1.62 -15.40 -6.40
CA ARG A 72 -0.85 -16.45 -7.00
C ARG A 72 0.14 -17.07 -6.07
N SER A 73 0.44 -16.43 -4.97
CA SER A 73 1.32 -17.06 -3.98
C SER A 73 0.66 -18.27 -3.35
N VAL A 74 -0.65 -18.32 -3.40
CA VAL A 74 -1.39 -19.45 -2.87
C VAL A 74 -1.27 -20.65 -3.81
N VAL A 75 -1.16 -20.37 -5.07
CA VAL A 75 -1.15 -21.42 -6.07
C VAL A 75 0.03 -22.35 -5.91
N SER A 76 1.09 -21.83 -5.40
CA SER A 76 2.29 -22.65 -5.26
C SER A 76 2.07 -23.78 -4.25
N ALA A 77 1.08 -23.68 -3.44
CA ALA A 77 0.75 -24.78 -2.56
C ALA A 77 0.13 -25.93 -3.33
#